data_ceb2ec754a5a499467dddf1c61ca29bd
#
_entry.id   ceb2ec754a5a499467dddf1c61ca29bd
#
_cell.length_a   1.000
_cell.length_b   1.000
_cell.length_c   1.000
_cell.angle_alpha   90.00
_cell.angle_beta   90.00
_cell.angle_gamma   90.00
#
_symmetry.space_group_name_H-M   'P 1'
#
loop_
_entity.id
_entity.type
_entity.pdbx_description
1 polymer ?
#
loop_
_entity_poly.entity_id
_entity_poly.type
_entity_poly.pdbx_seq_one_letter_code
_entity_poly.pdbx_strand_id
1 'polypeptide(L)'
;MIKIRKENIKESISILLKGIYAGIMIGIGGTIYLSVSNQVVGAILFVIGLLTICVYKMNLYTGMIGYILENKLGYLKTLTFTLLGNLLGTIITALLILNTRISNISIRAREMAIIKISDNYLSIFILSVFCGILMYIAVNNFKKGEDSIIKYYSIFIFVVVFILCGFEHCIANMYYISLAKAWSFKS
;
A
#
# COMPACT_ATOMS: atom_id res chain seq x y z
N MET A 1 -4.72 -29.41 -21.81
CA MET A 1 -5.32 -28.06 -21.83
C MET A 1 -6.08 -27.71 -20.53
N ILE A 2 -7.01 -28.53 -20.04
CA ILE A 2 -7.81 -28.27 -18.81
C ILE A 2 -6.95 -28.17 -17.54
N LYS A 3 -5.92 -28.99 -17.37
CA LYS A 3 -5.02 -28.97 -16.18
C LYS A 3 -4.24 -27.67 -16.09
N ILE A 4 -3.64 -27.22 -17.21
CA ILE A 4 -2.87 -25.96 -17.29
C ILE A 4 -3.78 -24.75 -16.99
N ARG A 5 -5.02 -24.76 -17.48
CA ARG A 5 -5.99 -23.69 -17.21
C ARG A 5 -6.37 -23.63 -15.72
N LYS A 6 -6.53 -24.78 -15.06
CA LYS A 6 -6.81 -24.85 -13.62
C LYS A 6 -5.63 -24.35 -12.77
N GLU A 7 -4.39 -24.66 -13.14
CA GLU A 7 -3.18 -24.18 -12.46
C GLU A 7 -3.06 -22.66 -12.56
N ASN A 8 -3.26 -22.10 -13.76
CA ASN A 8 -3.26 -20.64 -13.97
C ASN A 8 -4.33 -19.89 -13.17
N ILE A 9 -5.51 -20.50 -12.97
CA ILE A 9 -6.58 -19.90 -12.16
C ILE A 9 -6.20 -19.93 -10.68
N LYS A 10 -5.69 -21.04 -10.16
CA LYS A 10 -5.23 -21.15 -8.77
C LYS A 10 -4.13 -20.15 -8.44
N GLU A 11 -3.16 -19.98 -9.35
CA GLU A 11 -2.10 -18.99 -9.22
C GLU A 11 -2.67 -17.57 -9.14
N SER A 12 -3.56 -17.21 -10.06
CA SER A 12 -4.19 -15.88 -10.07
C SER A 12 -4.99 -15.59 -8.80
N ILE A 13 -5.72 -16.58 -8.27
CA ILE A 13 -6.45 -16.47 -7.00
C ILE A 13 -5.46 -16.29 -5.83
N SER A 14 -4.36 -17.03 -5.81
CA SER A 14 -3.33 -16.89 -4.77
C SER A 14 -2.71 -15.50 -4.78
N ILE A 15 -2.41 -14.94 -5.96
CA ILE A 15 -1.88 -13.58 -6.11
C ILE A 15 -2.88 -12.56 -5.58
N LEU A 16 -4.14 -12.69 -5.97
CA LEU A 16 -5.23 -11.81 -5.53
C LEU A 16 -5.40 -11.83 -4.01
N LEU A 17 -5.45 -13.02 -3.39
CA LEU A 17 -5.59 -13.17 -1.94
C LEU A 17 -4.41 -12.55 -1.18
N LYS A 18 -3.18 -12.79 -1.63
CA LYS A 18 -1.98 -12.14 -1.06
C LYS A 18 -2.05 -10.61 -1.22
N GLY A 19 -2.63 -10.14 -2.32
CA GLY A 19 -2.91 -8.72 -2.54
C GLY A 19 -3.94 -8.17 -1.56
N ILE A 20 -5.05 -8.88 -1.33
CA ILE A 20 -6.10 -8.48 -0.37
C ILE A 20 -5.49 -8.35 1.04
N TYR A 21 -4.72 -9.34 1.49
CA TYR A 21 -4.07 -9.27 2.80
C TYR A 21 -3.11 -8.08 2.91
N ALA A 22 -2.33 -7.80 1.85
CA ALA A 22 -1.46 -6.63 1.83
C ALA A 22 -2.26 -5.31 1.91
N GLY A 23 -3.36 -5.21 1.17
CA GLY A 23 -4.27 -4.07 1.24
C GLY A 23 -4.86 -3.86 2.64
N ILE A 24 -5.26 -4.96 3.31
CA ILE A 24 -5.73 -4.92 4.71
C ILE A 24 -4.62 -4.40 5.64
N MET A 25 -3.38 -4.87 5.48
CA MET A 25 -2.26 -4.42 6.32
C MET A 25 -1.92 -2.95 6.13
N ILE A 26 -1.97 -2.44 4.89
CA ILE A 26 -1.84 -1.00 4.63
C ILE A 26 -3.02 -0.23 5.24
N GLY A 27 -4.24 -0.75 5.14
CA GLY A 27 -5.42 -0.17 5.78
C GLY A 27 -5.29 -0.09 7.31
N ILE A 28 -4.76 -1.14 7.96
CA ILE A 28 -4.47 -1.14 9.41
C ILE A 28 -3.42 -0.07 9.73
N GLY A 29 -2.31 0.00 8.97
CA GLY A 29 -1.30 1.05 9.14
C GLY A 29 -1.90 2.45 9.01
N GLY A 30 -2.74 2.66 7.99
CA GLY A 30 -3.46 3.93 7.78
C GLY A 30 -4.44 4.25 8.92
N THR A 31 -5.14 3.25 9.46
CA THR A 31 -6.01 3.41 10.64
C THR A 31 -5.22 3.90 11.83
N ILE A 32 -4.07 3.27 12.11
CA ILE A 32 -3.18 3.67 13.21
C ILE A 32 -2.70 5.11 13.02
N TYR A 33 -2.22 5.45 11.82
CA TYR A 33 -1.76 6.79 11.49
C TYR A 33 -2.84 7.86 11.73
N LEU A 34 -4.06 7.60 11.29
CA LEU A 34 -5.19 8.52 11.48
C LEU A 34 -5.66 8.62 12.94
N SER A 35 -5.45 7.57 13.74
CA SER A 35 -5.86 7.52 15.15
C SER A 35 -4.90 8.27 16.09
N VAL A 36 -3.68 8.53 15.65
CA VAL A 36 -2.64 9.21 16.45
C VAL A 36 -2.56 10.69 16.06
N SER A 37 -2.61 11.59 17.04
CA SER A 37 -2.52 13.04 16.80
C SER A 37 -1.13 13.50 16.37
N ASN A 38 -0.08 12.91 16.93
CA ASN A 38 1.30 13.21 16.56
C ASN A 38 1.68 12.48 15.25
N GLN A 39 1.95 13.24 14.19
CA GLN A 39 2.26 12.72 12.86
C GLN A 39 3.52 11.84 12.84
N VAL A 40 4.54 12.18 13.61
CA VAL A 40 5.79 11.40 13.67
C VAL A 40 5.53 10.03 14.30
N VAL A 41 4.80 10.00 15.42
CA VAL A 41 4.40 8.74 16.07
C VAL A 41 3.51 7.93 15.16
N GLY A 42 2.55 8.57 14.49
CA GLY A 42 1.67 7.91 13.52
C GLY A 42 2.45 7.29 12.36
N ALA A 43 3.46 7.99 11.80
CA ALA A 43 4.31 7.49 10.74
C ALA A 43 5.17 6.30 11.19
N ILE A 44 5.71 6.35 12.40
CA ILE A 44 6.47 5.24 13.00
C ILE A 44 5.58 4.00 13.15
N LEU A 45 4.39 4.15 13.66
CA LEU A 45 3.47 3.04 13.88
C LEU A 45 2.87 2.48 12.59
N PHE A 46 2.75 3.31 11.53
CA PHE A 46 2.32 2.84 10.20
C PHE A 46 3.25 1.77 9.62
N VAL A 47 4.53 1.79 10.01
CA VAL A 47 5.55 0.82 9.55
C VAL A 47 5.10 -0.63 9.70
N ILE A 48 4.26 -0.93 10.70
CA ILE A 48 3.72 -2.28 10.94
C ILE A 48 3.04 -2.86 9.70
N GLY A 49 2.40 -2.00 8.88
CA GLY A 49 1.75 -2.42 7.64
C GLY A 49 2.73 -3.05 6.66
N LEU A 50 3.76 -2.30 6.25
CA LEU A 50 4.76 -2.79 5.29
C LEU A 50 5.64 -3.90 5.88
N LEU A 51 6.00 -3.79 7.15
CA LEU A 51 6.80 -4.82 7.84
C LEU A 51 6.09 -6.18 7.80
N THR A 52 4.81 -6.23 8.17
CA THR A 52 4.01 -7.45 8.11
C THR A 52 3.91 -8.00 6.69
N ILE A 53 3.67 -7.14 5.70
CA ILE A 53 3.63 -7.53 4.28
C ILE A 53 4.93 -8.22 3.85
N CYS A 54 6.07 -7.65 4.23
CA CYS A 54 7.38 -8.20 3.87
C CYS A 54 7.65 -9.53 4.60
N VAL A 55 7.39 -9.61 5.91
CA VAL A 55 7.61 -10.82 6.73
C VAL A 55 6.76 -11.99 6.23
N TYR A 56 5.48 -11.75 5.96
CA TYR A 56 4.55 -12.78 5.50
C TYR A 56 4.52 -12.96 3.97
N LYS A 57 5.41 -12.30 3.24
CA LYS A 57 5.54 -12.40 1.76
C LYS A 57 4.22 -12.16 1.05
N MET A 58 3.48 -11.15 1.51
CA MET A 58 2.26 -10.69 0.84
C MET A 58 2.61 -9.86 -0.39
N ASN A 59 1.64 -9.67 -1.29
CA ASN A 59 1.85 -8.94 -2.53
C ASN A 59 1.40 -7.48 -2.37
N LEU A 60 2.34 -6.55 -2.34
CA LEU A 60 2.07 -5.12 -2.36
C LEU A 60 2.53 -4.53 -3.69
N TYR A 61 1.60 -3.90 -4.42
CA TYR A 61 1.85 -3.34 -5.74
C TYR A 61 3.03 -2.37 -5.76
N THR A 62 3.07 -1.41 -4.82
CA THR A 62 4.14 -0.40 -4.73
C THR A 62 5.52 -0.98 -4.44
N GLY A 63 5.58 -2.12 -3.74
CA GLY A 63 6.82 -2.85 -3.51
C GLY A 63 7.21 -3.81 -4.66
N MET A 64 6.32 -4.00 -5.63
CA MET A 64 6.53 -4.93 -6.75
C MET A 64 6.74 -4.22 -8.09
N ILE A 65 6.14 -3.05 -8.29
CA ILE A 65 6.20 -2.33 -9.57
C ILE A 65 7.64 -1.98 -9.99
N GLY A 66 8.54 -1.72 -9.05
CA GLY A 66 9.94 -1.42 -9.34
C GLY A 66 10.69 -2.56 -10.02
N TYR A 67 10.18 -3.79 -9.98
CA TYR A 67 10.78 -4.96 -10.65
C TYR A 67 10.24 -5.18 -12.07
N ILE A 68 9.44 -4.27 -12.62
CA ILE A 68 8.78 -4.45 -13.93
C ILE A 68 9.79 -4.66 -15.06
N LEU A 69 10.91 -3.92 -15.03
CA LEU A 69 11.97 -4.00 -16.04
C LEU A 69 12.84 -5.26 -15.92
N GLU A 70 12.86 -5.90 -14.75
CA GLU A 70 13.61 -7.13 -14.50
C GLU A 70 12.82 -8.39 -14.89
N ASN A 71 11.53 -8.24 -15.21
CA ASN A 71 10.61 -9.36 -15.40
C ASN A 71 10.01 -9.39 -16.81
N LYS A 72 9.55 -10.60 -17.21
CA LYS A 72 8.87 -10.82 -18.51
C LYS A 72 7.45 -10.20 -18.49
N LEU A 73 6.87 -9.98 -19.68
CA LEU A 73 5.51 -9.44 -19.85
C LEU A 73 4.43 -10.14 -19.01
N GLY A 74 4.56 -11.43 -18.73
CA GLY A 74 3.65 -12.15 -17.84
C GLY A 74 3.57 -11.59 -16.41
N TYR A 75 4.58 -10.84 -15.98
CA TYR A 75 4.59 -10.16 -14.68
C TYR A 75 3.53 -9.05 -14.57
N LEU A 76 3.12 -8.46 -15.68
CA LEU A 76 2.02 -7.49 -15.71
C LEU A 76 0.72 -8.08 -15.17
N LYS A 77 0.44 -9.34 -15.49
CA LYS A 77 -0.71 -10.06 -14.92
C LYS A 77 -0.62 -10.11 -13.39
N THR A 78 0.56 -10.45 -12.85
CA THR A 78 0.80 -10.49 -11.41
C THR A 78 0.59 -9.13 -10.77
N LEU A 79 1.11 -8.05 -11.38
CA LEU A 79 0.91 -6.68 -10.91
C LEU A 79 -0.56 -6.27 -10.91
N THR A 80 -1.29 -6.59 -11.97
CA THR A 80 -2.74 -6.26 -12.09
C THR A 80 -3.55 -6.97 -10.99
N PHE A 81 -3.38 -8.29 -10.81
CA PHE A 81 -4.08 -9.01 -9.75
C PHE A 81 -3.68 -8.54 -8.35
N THR A 82 -2.42 -8.15 -8.17
CA THR A 82 -1.93 -7.57 -6.91
C THR A 82 -2.61 -6.23 -6.65
N LEU A 83 -2.65 -5.33 -7.64
CA LEU A 83 -3.31 -4.02 -7.51
C LEU A 83 -4.79 -4.14 -7.16
N LEU A 84 -5.51 -5.02 -7.88
CA LEU A 84 -6.93 -5.30 -7.59
C LEU A 84 -7.12 -5.88 -6.18
N GLY A 85 -6.23 -6.78 -5.76
CA GLY A 85 -6.26 -7.32 -4.41
C GLY A 85 -6.00 -6.24 -3.35
N ASN A 86 -5.00 -5.37 -3.56
CA ASN A 86 -4.71 -4.27 -2.65
C ASN A 86 -5.91 -3.31 -2.53
N LEU A 87 -6.53 -2.95 -3.67
CA LEU A 87 -7.74 -2.12 -3.68
C LEU A 87 -8.87 -2.75 -2.87
N LEU A 88 -9.17 -4.03 -3.11
CA LEU A 88 -10.21 -4.74 -2.35
C LEU A 88 -9.89 -4.78 -0.85
N GLY A 89 -8.65 -5.08 -0.49
CA GLY A 89 -8.22 -5.11 0.92
C GLY A 89 -8.36 -3.76 1.62
N THR A 90 -7.99 -2.67 0.95
CA THR A 90 -8.15 -1.31 1.50
C THR A 90 -9.61 -0.91 1.65
N ILE A 91 -10.47 -1.23 0.67
CA ILE A 91 -11.91 -0.99 0.74
C ILE A 91 -12.54 -1.79 1.89
N ILE A 92 -12.23 -3.08 2.00
CA ILE A 92 -12.73 -3.94 3.09
C ILE A 92 -12.36 -3.32 4.44
N THR A 93 -11.09 -2.94 4.64
CA THR A 93 -10.64 -2.34 5.89
C THR A 93 -11.38 -1.02 6.18
N ALA A 94 -11.53 -0.15 5.19
CA ALA A 94 -12.25 1.11 5.34
C ALA A 94 -13.71 0.89 5.74
N LEU A 95 -14.41 -0.04 5.08
CA LEU A 95 -15.80 -0.36 5.39
C LEU A 95 -15.94 -0.94 6.80
N LEU A 96 -15.03 -1.82 7.23
CA LEU A 96 -15.04 -2.36 8.58
C LEU A 96 -14.84 -1.25 9.61
N ILE A 97 -13.86 -0.37 9.43
CA ILE A 97 -13.58 0.76 10.34
C ILE A 97 -14.76 1.72 10.46
N LEU A 98 -15.43 2.02 9.34
CA LEU A 98 -16.62 2.89 9.34
C LEU A 98 -17.78 2.34 10.20
N ASN A 99 -17.81 1.03 10.46
CA ASN A 99 -18.81 0.38 11.31
C ASN A 99 -18.32 0.12 12.74
N THR A 100 -17.27 0.82 13.19
CA THR A 100 -16.72 0.68 14.54
C THR A 100 -16.81 2.00 15.31
N ARG A 101 -16.53 1.94 16.62
CA ARG A 101 -16.48 3.12 17.49
C ARG A 101 -15.40 4.13 17.15
N ILE A 102 -14.39 3.76 16.32
CA ILE A 102 -13.32 4.66 15.86
C ILE A 102 -13.60 5.24 14.47
N SER A 103 -14.83 5.16 13.98
CA SER A 103 -15.24 5.69 12.66
C SER A 103 -15.00 7.20 12.49
N ASN A 104 -14.84 7.94 13.58
CA ASN A 104 -14.52 9.38 13.58
C ASN A 104 -13.19 9.71 12.90
N ILE A 105 -12.25 8.77 12.78
CA ILE A 105 -11.01 8.98 12.01
C ILE A 105 -11.26 9.25 10.52
N SER A 106 -12.45 8.95 10.01
CA SER A 106 -12.88 9.30 8.64
C SER A 106 -12.86 10.82 8.38
N ILE A 107 -12.96 11.65 9.40
CA ILE A 107 -12.86 13.13 9.28
C ILE A 107 -11.42 13.48 8.81
N ARG A 108 -10.40 12.98 9.49
CA ARG A 108 -8.99 13.18 9.09
C ARG A 108 -8.68 12.55 7.73
N ALA A 109 -9.26 11.38 7.46
CA ALA A 109 -9.13 10.75 6.15
C ALA A 109 -9.69 11.64 5.04
N ARG A 110 -10.82 12.34 5.30
CA ARG A 110 -11.44 13.26 4.34
C ARG A 110 -10.57 14.48 4.08
N GLU A 111 -9.98 15.08 5.12
CA GLU A 111 -9.02 16.18 4.95
C GLU A 111 -7.86 15.79 4.06
N MET A 112 -7.24 14.63 4.33
CA MET A 112 -6.17 14.10 3.51
C MET A 112 -6.62 13.80 2.07
N ALA A 113 -7.79 13.20 1.88
CA ALA A 113 -8.31 12.88 0.57
C ALA A 113 -8.57 14.14 -0.27
N ILE A 114 -9.11 15.20 0.34
CA ILE A 114 -9.34 16.49 -0.34
C ILE A 114 -8.01 17.07 -0.85
N ILE A 115 -6.97 17.11 -0.03
CA ILE A 115 -5.65 17.60 -0.44
C ILE A 115 -5.16 16.85 -1.68
N LYS A 116 -5.24 15.52 -1.64
CA LYS A 116 -4.75 14.64 -2.73
C LYS A 116 -5.57 14.78 -4.02
N ILE A 117 -6.90 14.85 -3.91
CA ILE A 117 -7.79 14.95 -5.08
C ILE A 117 -7.72 16.36 -5.71
N SER A 118 -7.47 17.41 -4.91
CA SER A 118 -7.36 18.78 -5.40
C SER A 118 -5.99 19.13 -5.98
N ASP A 119 -4.97 18.31 -5.74
CA ASP A 119 -3.62 18.54 -6.25
C ASP A 119 -3.55 18.43 -7.79
N ASN A 120 -2.55 19.06 -8.39
CA ASN A 120 -2.33 18.97 -9.84
C ASN A 120 -1.62 17.67 -10.24
N TYR A 121 -1.86 17.21 -11.47
CA TYR A 121 -1.34 15.93 -11.95
C TYR A 121 0.18 15.83 -11.94
N LEU A 122 0.91 16.91 -12.18
CA LEU A 122 2.36 16.92 -12.18
C LEU A 122 2.91 16.72 -10.76
N SER A 123 2.30 17.39 -9.76
CA SER A 123 2.65 17.22 -8.36
C SER A 123 2.41 15.76 -7.92
N ILE A 124 1.21 15.23 -8.17
CA ILE A 124 0.87 13.83 -7.85
C ILE A 124 1.88 12.86 -8.48
N PHE A 125 2.22 13.08 -9.76
CA PHE A 125 3.19 12.24 -10.47
C PHE A 125 4.57 12.27 -9.81
N ILE A 126 5.11 13.47 -9.52
CA ILE A 126 6.43 13.63 -8.90
C ILE A 126 6.45 12.97 -7.52
N LEU A 127 5.44 13.24 -6.68
CA LEU A 127 5.33 12.66 -5.35
C LEU A 127 5.18 11.14 -5.37
N SER A 128 4.51 10.60 -6.40
CA SER A 128 4.39 9.16 -6.62
C SER A 128 5.71 8.53 -7.03
N VAL A 129 6.52 9.21 -7.86
CA VAL A 129 7.85 8.73 -8.25
C VAL A 129 8.76 8.63 -7.02
N PHE A 130 8.81 9.67 -6.18
CA PHE A 130 9.61 9.63 -4.95
C PHE A 130 9.15 8.53 -3.99
N CYS A 131 7.84 8.36 -3.82
CA CYS A 131 7.30 7.26 -3.03
C CYS A 131 7.73 5.90 -3.61
N GLY A 132 7.61 5.72 -4.93
CA GLY A 132 8.01 4.49 -5.62
C GLY A 132 9.47 4.13 -5.41
N ILE A 133 10.38 5.12 -5.47
CA ILE A 133 11.81 4.93 -5.20
C ILE A 133 12.02 4.43 -3.77
N LEU A 134 11.44 5.09 -2.77
CA LEU A 134 11.61 4.71 -1.37
C LEU A 134 11.03 3.31 -1.09
N MET A 135 9.86 3.01 -1.64
CA MET A 135 9.23 1.68 -1.50
C MET A 135 10.05 0.58 -2.18
N TYR A 136 10.59 0.84 -3.37
CA TYR A 136 11.48 -0.12 -4.03
C TYR A 136 12.72 -0.40 -3.19
N ILE A 137 13.42 0.64 -2.69
CA ILE A 137 14.62 0.46 -1.86
C ILE A 137 14.30 -0.31 -0.59
N ALA A 138 13.21 0.06 0.13
CA ALA A 138 12.80 -0.62 1.35
C ALA A 138 12.58 -2.13 1.13
N VAL A 139 11.77 -2.47 0.12
CA VAL A 139 11.41 -3.86 -0.19
C VAL A 139 12.61 -4.63 -0.76
N ASN A 140 13.43 -4.01 -1.61
CA ASN A 140 14.61 -4.65 -2.18
C ASN A 140 15.66 -4.98 -1.10
N ASN A 141 15.95 -4.04 -0.20
CA ASN A 141 16.85 -4.29 0.92
C ASN A 141 16.32 -5.38 1.85
N PHE A 142 15.01 -5.45 2.08
CA PHE A 142 14.41 -6.52 2.87
C PHE A 142 14.54 -7.88 2.18
N LYS A 143 14.34 -7.95 0.87
CA LYS A 143 14.41 -9.21 0.10
C LYS A 143 15.83 -9.70 -0.11
N LYS A 144 16.75 -8.82 -0.49
CA LYS A 144 18.11 -9.15 -0.94
C LYS A 144 19.18 -8.88 0.11
N GLY A 145 18.89 -8.11 1.15
CA GLY A 145 19.87 -7.80 2.20
C GLY A 145 20.28 -9.07 2.96
N GLU A 146 21.55 -9.17 3.30
CA GLU A 146 22.08 -10.26 4.13
C GLU A 146 21.98 -9.90 5.62
N ASP A 147 22.22 -8.65 5.96
CA ASP A 147 22.16 -8.14 7.33
C ASP A 147 20.71 -7.91 7.78
N SER A 148 20.35 -8.52 8.90
CA SER A 148 19.00 -8.38 9.48
C SER A 148 18.70 -6.96 9.93
N ILE A 149 19.68 -6.22 10.45
CA ILE A 149 19.50 -4.83 10.89
C ILE A 149 19.15 -3.96 9.70
N ILE A 150 19.89 -4.09 8.59
CA ILE A 150 19.64 -3.31 7.36
C ILE A 150 18.26 -3.60 6.80
N LYS A 151 17.78 -4.87 6.81
CA LYS A 151 16.45 -5.25 6.35
C LYS A 151 15.34 -4.49 7.08
N TYR A 152 15.33 -4.58 8.40
CA TYR A 152 14.26 -3.97 9.20
C TYR A 152 14.38 -2.45 9.25
N TYR A 153 15.62 -1.94 9.37
CA TYR A 153 15.86 -0.51 9.37
C TYR A 153 15.44 0.17 8.07
N SER A 154 15.70 -0.47 6.92
CA SER A 154 15.26 0.05 5.61
C SER A 154 13.75 0.19 5.54
N ILE A 155 12.99 -0.82 5.95
CA ILE A 155 11.53 -0.70 5.99
C ILE A 155 11.13 0.46 6.90
N PHE A 156 11.70 0.51 8.09
CA PHE A 156 11.38 1.54 9.08
C PHE A 156 11.62 2.94 8.53
N ILE A 157 12.84 3.25 8.10
CA ILE A 157 13.21 4.61 7.72
C ILE A 157 12.49 5.10 6.46
N PHE A 158 12.41 4.27 5.43
CA PHE A 158 11.79 4.68 4.17
C PHE A 158 10.28 4.86 4.28
N VAL A 159 9.60 4.06 5.13
CA VAL A 159 8.17 4.25 5.42
C VAL A 159 7.93 5.54 6.18
N VAL A 160 8.70 5.80 7.23
CA VAL A 160 8.57 7.04 8.02
C VAL A 160 8.79 8.26 7.13
N VAL A 161 9.86 8.24 6.31
CA VAL A 161 10.19 9.36 5.43
C VAL A 161 9.08 9.63 4.41
N PHE A 162 8.57 8.61 3.68
CA PHE A 162 7.54 8.88 2.67
C PHE A 162 6.27 9.47 3.27
N ILE A 163 5.90 9.03 4.48
CA ILE A 163 4.70 9.54 5.16
C ILE A 163 4.91 11.00 5.60
N LEU A 164 6.05 11.29 6.23
CA LEU A 164 6.34 12.65 6.73
C LEU A 164 6.53 13.66 5.60
N CYS A 165 7.06 13.23 4.46
CA CYS A 165 7.20 14.06 3.26
C CYS A 165 5.87 14.21 2.48
N GLY A 166 4.82 13.50 2.86
CA GLY A 166 3.53 13.55 2.16
C GLY A 166 3.57 12.94 0.75
N PHE A 167 4.50 12.01 0.47
CA PHE A 167 4.60 11.37 -0.84
C PHE A 167 3.37 10.51 -1.16
N GLU A 168 3.06 10.38 -2.45
CA GLU A 168 1.84 9.73 -2.92
C GLU A 168 2.00 8.21 -3.02
N HIS A 169 1.49 7.50 -2.01
CA HIS A 169 1.46 6.04 -1.99
C HIS A 169 0.07 5.55 -2.43
N CYS A 170 -0.06 5.08 -3.67
CA CYS A 170 -1.35 4.76 -4.27
C CYS A 170 -2.22 3.83 -3.39
N ILE A 171 -1.66 2.80 -2.76
CA ILE A 171 -2.45 1.86 -1.93
C ILE A 171 -2.91 2.50 -0.62
N ALA A 172 -2.08 3.35 0.00
CA ALA A 172 -2.51 4.12 1.18
C ALA A 172 -3.59 5.14 0.79
N ASN A 173 -3.44 5.78 -0.37
CA ASN A 173 -4.47 6.70 -0.89
C ASN A 173 -5.79 5.98 -1.12
N MET A 174 -5.79 4.78 -1.70
CA MET A 174 -7.01 3.95 -1.85
C MET A 174 -7.71 3.74 -0.51
N TYR A 175 -6.97 3.52 0.57
CA TYR A 175 -7.53 3.39 1.90
C TYR A 175 -8.15 4.71 2.39
N TYR A 176 -7.40 5.82 2.34
CA TYR A 176 -7.88 7.12 2.81
C TYR A 176 -9.11 7.59 2.04
N ILE A 177 -9.11 7.46 0.72
CA ILE A 177 -10.23 7.82 -0.16
C ILE A 177 -11.46 6.94 0.12
N SER A 178 -11.28 5.64 0.35
CA SER A 178 -12.35 4.72 0.71
C SER A 178 -12.95 5.06 2.07
N LEU A 179 -12.13 5.35 3.07
CA LEU A 179 -12.57 5.72 4.41
C LEU A 179 -13.28 7.07 4.43
N ALA A 180 -12.82 8.01 3.61
CA ALA A 180 -13.44 9.32 3.39
C ALA A 180 -14.73 9.28 2.57
N LYS A 181 -15.06 8.13 1.92
CA LYS A 181 -16.14 8.00 0.92
C LYS A 181 -16.00 9.01 -0.21
N ALA A 182 -14.78 9.31 -0.63
CA ALA A 182 -14.45 10.40 -1.55
C ALA A 182 -13.99 9.90 -2.94
N TRP A 183 -14.42 8.74 -3.37
CA TRP A 183 -14.15 8.24 -4.70
C TRP A 183 -14.74 9.16 -5.76
N SER A 184 -13.91 9.65 -6.66
CA SER A 184 -14.26 10.52 -7.78
C SER A 184 -13.44 10.12 -9.01
N PHE A 185 -13.73 10.73 -10.16
CA PHE A 185 -12.98 10.47 -11.39
C PHE A 185 -11.48 10.91 -11.30
N LYS A 186 -11.13 11.75 -10.32
CA LYS A 186 -9.76 12.19 -10.03
C LYS A 186 -9.04 11.34 -8.99
N SER A 187 -9.74 10.55 -8.23
CA SER A 187 -9.19 9.64 -7.22
C SER A 187 -8.99 8.23 -7.80
#